data_f483fb8e93bdc55ba07e3039e673384c
#
_entry.id   f483fb8e93bdc55ba07e3039e673384c
#
_cell.length_a   1.000
_cell.length_b   1.000
_cell.length_c   1.000
_cell.angle_alpha   90.00
_cell.angle_beta   90.00
_cell.angle_gamma   90.00
#
_symmetry.space_group_name_H-M   'P 1'
#
loop_
_entity.id
_entity.type
_entity.pdbx_description
1 polymer ?
#
loop_
_entity_poly.entity_id
_entity_poly.type
_entity_poly.pdbx_seq_one_letter_code
_entity_poly.pdbx_strand_id
1 'polypeptide(L)'
;MTQQKTALITGAGSGIGRALALEAVRRGYAPILVGRTEGSLLETQELFPGTRAVVVVADVTSSEGRRSIAGAVGQRLDVLINNAGTLSVGHLGDMDDAALDRMAATNLVAPMALTRDLLPALRAARGRVANIGSVFGDIAYPFFAAYSATKFGLRGFSDALRREVSGSGVGVTYIAPRATRTAAEAEFAALVEPLGMTLDSAERVASEAWSAIEAGRRESFPRGKERLFVKVQRLFPSLVDRSVGAQARDARTLRALEPVSKP
;
A
#
# COMPACT_ATOMS: atom_id res chain seq x y z
N MET A 1 9.75 -29.86 14.46
CA MET A 1 9.42 -29.25 13.15
C MET A 1 9.28 -27.77 13.37
N THR A 2 10.08 -26.93 12.70
CA THR A 2 9.91 -25.48 12.75
C THR A 2 8.60 -25.12 12.05
N GLN A 3 7.69 -24.45 12.78
CA GLN A 3 6.43 -23.99 12.21
C GLN A 3 6.72 -23.05 11.03
N GLN A 4 6.10 -23.28 9.87
CA GLN A 4 6.24 -22.41 8.71
C GLN A 4 5.76 -20.99 9.05
N LYS A 5 6.56 -19.98 8.69
CA LYS A 5 6.20 -18.58 8.90
C LYS A 5 5.00 -18.19 8.03
N THR A 6 4.14 -17.34 8.56
CA THR A 6 2.94 -16.87 7.89
C THR A 6 3.03 -15.40 7.52
N ALA A 7 2.46 -15.05 6.36
CA ALA A 7 2.35 -13.66 5.90
C ALA A 7 0.93 -13.36 5.44
N LEU A 8 0.27 -12.40 6.08
CA LEU A 8 -1.02 -11.90 5.67
C LEU A 8 -0.85 -10.70 4.73
N ILE A 9 -1.47 -10.77 3.55
CA ILE A 9 -1.43 -9.71 2.54
C ILE A 9 -2.84 -9.26 2.22
N THR A 10 -3.16 -7.99 2.48
CA THR A 10 -4.44 -7.41 2.09
C THR A 10 -4.39 -6.90 0.66
N GLY A 11 -5.52 -7.01 -0.08
CA GLY A 11 -5.55 -6.70 -1.51
C GLY A 11 -4.72 -7.67 -2.35
N ALA A 12 -4.65 -8.95 -1.94
CA ALA A 12 -3.79 -9.96 -2.55
C ALA A 12 -4.25 -10.46 -3.93
N GLY A 13 -5.45 -10.09 -4.39
CA GLY A 13 -6.03 -10.59 -5.63
C GLY A 13 -5.45 -9.98 -6.91
N SER A 14 -4.68 -8.88 -6.84
CA SER A 14 -4.17 -8.19 -8.04
C SER A 14 -2.93 -7.33 -7.75
N GLY A 15 -2.29 -6.86 -8.79
CA GLY A 15 -1.25 -5.82 -8.76
C GLY A 15 -0.14 -6.08 -7.75
N ILE A 16 0.19 -5.07 -6.95
CA ILE A 16 1.25 -5.16 -5.93
C ILE A 16 0.94 -6.26 -4.90
N GLY A 17 -0.34 -6.42 -4.49
CA GLY A 17 -0.73 -7.43 -3.50
C GLY A 17 -0.51 -8.86 -4.00
N ARG A 18 -0.85 -9.16 -5.25
CA ARG A 18 -0.55 -10.44 -5.91
C ARG A 18 0.95 -10.69 -5.97
N ALA A 19 1.72 -9.70 -6.40
CA ALA A 19 3.18 -9.82 -6.48
C ALA A 19 3.82 -10.02 -5.08
N LEU A 20 3.29 -9.36 -4.04
CA LEU A 20 3.73 -9.56 -2.66
C LEU A 20 3.43 -10.98 -2.16
N ALA A 21 2.30 -11.57 -2.55
CA ALA A 21 1.96 -12.95 -2.19
C ALA A 21 2.89 -13.96 -2.87
N LEU A 22 3.16 -13.78 -4.17
CA LEU A 22 4.11 -14.61 -4.90
C LEU A 22 5.52 -14.54 -4.30
N GLU A 23 5.97 -13.35 -3.95
CA GLU A 23 7.28 -13.16 -3.34
C GLU A 23 7.33 -13.74 -1.91
N ALA A 24 6.24 -13.70 -1.14
CA ALA A 24 6.13 -14.37 0.15
C ALA A 24 6.42 -15.88 0.02
N VAL A 25 5.79 -16.53 -0.95
CA VAL A 25 6.00 -17.96 -1.21
C VAL A 25 7.46 -18.27 -1.59
N ARG A 26 8.05 -17.47 -2.48
CA ARG A 26 9.47 -17.61 -2.86
C ARG A 26 10.42 -17.51 -1.66
N ARG A 27 10.02 -16.79 -0.62
CA ARG A 27 10.78 -16.61 0.63
C ARG A 27 10.41 -17.61 1.73
N GLY A 28 9.57 -18.60 1.41
CA GLY A 28 9.19 -19.69 2.31
C GLY A 28 8.08 -19.36 3.30
N TYR A 29 7.34 -18.27 3.11
CA TYR A 29 6.16 -17.95 3.92
C TYR A 29 4.92 -18.65 3.37
N ALA A 30 4.03 -19.07 4.27
CA ALA A 30 2.66 -19.49 3.94
C ALA A 30 1.77 -18.22 3.85
N PRO A 31 1.21 -17.88 2.69
CA PRO A 31 0.45 -16.66 2.54
C PRO A 31 -0.99 -16.83 3.04
N ILE A 32 -1.52 -15.77 3.67
CA ILE A 32 -2.93 -15.55 3.95
C ILE A 32 -3.38 -14.42 3.01
N LEU A 33 -4.16 -14.80 2.01
CA LEU A 33 -4.61 -13.90 0.94
C LEU A 33 -5.93 -13.26 1.32
N VAL A 34 -5.96 -11.95 1.49
CA VAL A 34 -7.16 -11.20 1.88
C VAL A 34 -7.60 -10.26 0.76
N GLY A 35 -8.89 -10.28 0.45
CA GLY A 35 -9.51 -9.39 -0.53
C GLY A 35 -11.02 -9.57 -0.57
N ARG A 36 -11.70 -8.73 -1.35
CA ARG A 36 -13.17 -8.74 -1.46
C ARG A 36 -13.70 -9.70 -2.53
N THR A 37 -12.88 -10.04 -3.52
CA THR A 37 -13.27 -10.83 -4.69
C THR A 37 -12.60 -12.19 -4.63
N GLU A 38 -13.38 -13.23 -4.37
CA GLU A 38 -12.90 -14.60 -4.22
C GLU A 38 -12.13 -15.07 -5.46
N GLY A 39 -12.70 -14.90 -6.65
CA GLY A 39 -12.06 -15.34 -7.90
C GLY A 39 -10.65 -14.81 -8.07
N SER A 40 -10.43 -13.50 -7.81
CA SER A 40 -9.08 -12.90 -7.93
C SER A 40 -8.08 -13.47 -6.90
N LEU A 41 -8.55 -13.85 -5.71
CA LEU A 41 -7.71 -14.49 -4.69
C LEU A 41 -7.35 -15.92 -5.09
N LEU A 42 -8.31 -16.67 -5.65
CA LEU A 42 -8.09 -18.02 -6.16
C LEU A 42 -7.12 -18.00 -7.35
N GLU A 43 -7.30 -17.09 -8.32
CA GLU A 43 -6.32 -16.87 -9.39
C GLU A 43 -4.91 -16.61 -8.85
N THR A 44 -4.79 -15.85 -7.78
CA THR A 44 -3.48 -15.59 -7.15
C THR A 44 -2.94 -16.88 -6.53
N GLN A 45 -3.76 -17.68 -5.86
CA GLN A 45 -3.38 -18.96 -5.25
C GLN A 45 -2.90 -19.97 -6.29
N GLU A 46 -3.52 -20.02 -7.47
CA GLU A 46 -3.14 -20.91 -8.56
C GLU A 46 -1.72 -20.67 -9.09
N LEU A 47 -1.16 -19.47 -8.90
CA LEU A 47 0.19 -19.13 -9.34
C LEU A 47 1.31 -19.77 -8.50
N PHE A 48 0.99 -20.43 -7.38
CA PHE A 48 1.96 -21.13 -6.53
C PHE A 48 1.43 -22.50 -6.09
N PRO A 49 1.23 -23.42 -7.04
CA PRO A 49 0.71 -24.75 -6.75
C PRO A 49 1.60 -25.48 -5.72
N GLY A 50 0.96 -26.27 -4.86
CA GLY A 50 1.67 -27.03 -3.83
C GLY A 50 2.01 -26.24 -2.57
N THR A 51 1.80 -24.93 -2.54
CA THR A 51 1.96 -24.12 -1.33
C THR A 51 0.63 -24.02 -0.59
N ARG A 52 0.64 -24.28 0.72
CA ARG A 52 -0.54 -24.06 1.55
C ARG A 52 -0.79 -22.55 1.71
N ALA A 53 -1.84 -22.06 1.03
CA ALA A 53 -2.34 -20.71 1.20
C ALA A 53 -3.72 -20.72 1.85
N VAL A 54 -4.03 -19.68 2.63
CA VAL A 54 -5.37 -19.47 3.18
C VAL A 54 -6.00 -18.30 2.44
N VAL A 55 -7.18 -18.51 1.84
CA VAL A 55 -7.96 -17.46 1.18
C VAL A 55 -9.02 -16.96 2.15
N VAL A 56 -9.08 -15.65 2.36
CA VAL A 56 -10.06 -14.98 3.24
C VAL A 56 -10.77 -13.89 2.45
N VAL A 57 -12.01 -14.17 2.06
CA VAL A 57 -12.87 -13.17 1.41
C VAL A 57 -13.41 -12.23 2.47
N ALA A 58 -12.87 -11.01 2.53
CA ALA A 58 -13.21 -10.05 3.57
C ALA A 58 -12.99 -8.60 3.11
N ASP A 59 -13.85 -7.72 3.61
CA ASP A 59 -13.64 -6.27 3.52
C ASP A 59 -12.88 -5.79 4.78
N VAL A 60 -11.65 -5.30 4.59
CA VAL A 60 -10.81 -4.79 5.67
C VAL A 60 -11.38 -3.55 6.38
N THR A 61 -12.31 -2.85 5.73
CA THR A 61 -12.96 -1.66 6.30
C THR A 61 -14.05 -2.03 7.31
N SER A 62 -14.64 -3.23 7.20
CA SER A 62 -15.69 -3.69 8.10
C SER A 62 -15.13 -4.41 9.33
N SER A 63 -15.78 -4.25 10.47
CA SER A 63 -15.42 -4.97 11.69
C SER A 63 -15.63 -6.48 11.56
N GLU A 64 -16.63 -6.91 10.79
CA GLU A 64 -16.89 -8.31 10.51
C GLU A 64 -15.76 -8.94 9.67
N GLY A 65 -15.37 -8.27 8.58
CA GLY A 65 -14.25 -8.72 7.75
C GLY A 65 -12.95 -8.84 8.56
N ARG A 66 -12.65 -7.87 9.43
CA ARG A 66 -11.46 -7.96 10.27
C ARG A 66 -11.53 -9.08 11.31
N ARG A 67 -12.73 -9.40 11.87
CA ARG A 67 -12.90 -10.57 12.73
C ARG A 67 -12.66 -11.88 11.98
N SER A 68 -13.17 -12.00 10.74
CA SER A 68 -12.91 -13.15 9.88
C SER A 68 -11.40 -13.32 9.61
N ILE A 69 -10.71 -12.23 9.31
CA ILE A 69 -9.26 -12.23 9.11
C ILE A 69 -8.52 -12.67 10.38
N ALA A 70 -8.88 -12.13 11.54
CA ALA A 70 -8.26 -12.50 12.82
C ALA A 70 -8.48 -13.98 13.17
N GLY A 71 -9.68 -14.52 12.88
CA GLY A 71 -9.97 -15.95 13.02
C GLY A 71 -9.07 -16.83 12.15
N ALA A 72 -8.83 -16.43 10.89
CA ALA A 72 -7.95 -17.16 9.98
C ALA A 72 -6.47 -17.09 10.37
N VAL A 73 -6.03 -15.99 10.97
CA VAL A 73 -4.65 -15.82 11.49
C VAL A 73 -4.40 -16.65 12.74
N GLY A 74 -5.38 -16.73 13.65
CA GLY A 74 -5.20 -17.40 14.92
C GLY A 74 -4.25 -16.63 15.86
N GLN A 75 -3.42 -17.39 16.60
CA GLN A 75 -2.63 -16.83 17.70
C GLN A 75 -1.26 -16.28 17.30
N ARG A 76 -0.81 -16.51 16.06
CA ARG A 76 0.54 -16.15 15.62
C ARG A 76 0.56 -15.62 14.18
N LEU A 77 1.22 -14.47 13.96
CA LEU A 77 1.43 -13.89 12.65
C LEU A 77 2.85 -13.33 12.53
N ASP A 78 3.59 -13.83 11.56
CA ASP A 78 4.98 -13.39 11.36
C ASP A 78 5.07 -12.09 10.56
N VAL A 79 4.20 -11.89 9.54
CA VAL A 79 4.17 -10.66 8.73
C VAL A 79 2.73 -10.26 8.42
N LEU A 80 2.40 -8.99 8.71
CA LEU A 80 1.20 -8.30 8.22
C LEU A 80 1.61 -7.30 7.14
N ILE A 81 1.05 -7.43 5.93
CA ILE A 81 1.23 -6.45 4.85
C ILE A 81 -0.11 -5.75 4.58
N ASN A 82 -0.24 -4.53 5.05
CA ASN A 82 -1.34 -3.62 4.74
C ASN A 82 -1.11 -3.03 3.34
N ASN A 83 -1.65 -3.70 2.32
CA ASN A 83 -1.51 -3.30 0.92
C ASN A 83 -2.84 -2.86 0.30
N ALA A 84 -3.99 -3.36 0.77
CA ALA A 84 -5.29 -2.94 0.25
C ALA A 84 -5.40 -1.42 0.19
N GLY A 85 -5.82 -0.90 -0.94
CA GLY A 85 -5.91 0.53 -1.16
C GLY A 85 -6.81 0.87 -2.34
N THR A 86 -7.28 2.11 -2.36
CA THR A 86 -8.05 2.68 -3.47
C THR A 86 -7.50 4.07 -3.80
N LEU A 87 -7.76 4.51 -5.00
CA LEU A 87 -7.31 5.78 -5.56
C LEU A 87 -8.48 6.45 -6.25
N SER A 88 -8.55 7.76 -6.13
CA SER A 88 -9.37 8.64 -6.96
C SER A 88 -8.52 9.82 -7.35
N VAL A 89 -8.56 10.21 -8.61
CA VAL A 89 -7.74 11.27 -9.21
C VAL A 89 -8.64 12.34 -9.77
N GLY A 90 -8.27 13.61 -9.61
CA GLY A 90 -9.03 14.75 -10.15
C GLY A 90 -8.94 15.98 -9.25
N HIS A 91 -9.65 17.03 -9.66
CA HIS A 91 -9.78 18.22 -8.83
C HIS A 91 -10.56 17.90 -7.55
N LEU A 92 -10.08 18.42 -6.42
CA LEU A 92 -10.75 18.18 -5.13
C LEU A 92 -12.20 18.66 -5.12
N GLY A 93 -12.51 19.75 -5.83
CA GLY A 93 -13.86 20.30 -5.92
C GLY A 93 -14.87 19.39 -6.66
N ASP A 94 -14.36 18.44 -7.47
CA ASP A 94 -15.21 17.52 -8.24
C ASP A 94 -15.35 16.14 -7.58
N MET A 95 -14.70 15.95 -6.43
CA MET A 95 -14.69 14.67 -5.73
C MET A 95 -15.89 14.54 -4.81
N ASP A 96 -16.64 13.46 -4.93
CA ASP A 96 -17.79 13.18 -4.06
C ASP A 96 -17.34 12.69 -2.66
N ASP A 97 -18.20 12.89 -1.67
CA ASP A 97 -17.97 12.47 -0.29
C ASP A 97 -17.72 10.96 -0.18
N ALA A 98 -18.40 10.15 -1.00
CA ALA A 98 -18.24 8.70 -0.98
C ALA A 98 -16.84 8.26 -1.45
N ALA A 99 -16.23 8.98 -2.39
CA ALA A 99 -14.85 8.72 -2.81
C ALA A 99 -13.84 9.10 -1.71
N LEU A 100 -14.06 10.24 -1.04
CA LEU A 100 -13.26 10.67 0.11
C LEU A 100 -13.33 9.64 1.24
N ASP A 101 -14.52 9.23 1.62
CA ASP A 101 -14.77 8.25 2.68
C ASP A 101 -14.14 6.89 2.35
N ARG A 102 -14.33 6.40 1.12
CA ARG A 102 -13.72 5.13 0.68
C ARG A 102 -12.19 5.17 0.76
N MET A 103 -11.56 6.26 0.32
CA MET A 103 -10.10 6.40 0.41
C MET A 103 -9.62 6.46 1.86
N ALA A 104 -10.28 7.26 2.70
CA ALA A 104 -9.94 7.37 4.11
C ALA A 104 -10.11 6.02 4.83
N ALA A 105 -11.25 5.36 4.63
CA ALA A 105 -11.55 4.07 5.24
C ALA A 105 -10.56 2.99 4.81
N THR A 106 -10.29 2.86 3.51
CA THR A 106 -9.46 1.77 2.98
C THR A 106 -7.97 2.00 3.20
N ASN A 107 -7.47 3.22 2.89
CA ASN A 107 -6.03 3.49 2.85
C ASN A 107 -5.44 3.83 4.21
N LEU A 108 -6.26 4.28 5.17
CA LEU A 108 -5.78 4.77 6.45
C LEU A 108 -6.44 4.06 7.65
N VAL A 109 -7.78 4.09 7.75
CA VAL A 109 -8.46 3.54 8.93
C VAL A 109 -8.35 2.02 9.00
N ALA A 110 -8.54 1.31 7.88
CA ALA A 110 -8.46 -0.14 7.83
C ALA A 110 -7.07 -0.68 8.22
N PRO A 111 -5.93 -0.17 7.71
CA PRO A 111 -4.60 -0.56 8.19
C PRO A 111 -4.40 -0.37 9.69
N MET A 112 -4.87 0.74 10.25
CA MET A 112 -4.78 0.99 11.70
C MET A 112 -5.61 -0.02 12.49
N ALA A 113 -6.87 -0.22 12.10
CA ALA A 113 -7.79 -1.12 12.78
C ALA A 113 -7.33 -2.58 12.68
N LEU A 114 -6.95 -3.04 11.49
CA LEU A 114 -6.47 -4.41 11.28
C LEU A 114 -5.17 -4.66 12.05
N THR A 115 -4.24 -3.71 12.05
CA THR A 115 -2.99 -3.83 12.82
C THR A 115 -3.30 -3.94 14.32
N ARG A 116 -4.20 -3.09 14.86
CA ARG A 116 -4.66 -3.18 16.26
C ARG A 116 -5.22 -4.56 16.58
N ASP A 117 -6.12 -5.06 15.73
CA ASP A 117 -6.82 -6.34 15.94
C ASP A 117 -5.83 -7.54 15.90
N LEU A 118 -4.76 -7.46 15.09
CA LEU A 118 -3.74 -8.51 14.94
C LEU A 118 -2.49 -8.31 15.83
N LEU A 119 -2.41 -7.22 16.58
CA LEU A 119 -1.23 -6.91 17.39
C LEU A 119 -0.87 -8.01 18.42
N PRO A 120 -1.83 -8.72 19.07
CA PRO A 120 -1.50 -9.85 19.93
C PRO A 120 -0.77 -10.98 19.18
N ALA A 121 -1.26 -11.37 17.98
CA ALA A 121 -0.64 -12.42 17.16
C ALA A 121 0.75 -12.01 16.63
N LEU A 122 0.92 -10.73 16.27
CA LEU A 122 2.20 -10.17 15.88
C LEU A 122 3.21 -10.16 17.03
N ARG A 123 2.78 -9.81 18.26
CA ARG A 123 3.62 -9.87 19.46
C ARG A 123 4.07 -11.30 19.78
N ALA A 124 3.17 -12.27 19.69
CA ALA A 124 3.48 -13.69 19.90
C ALA A 124 4.54 -14.22 18.93
N ALA A 125 4.60 -13.68 17.72
CA ALA A 125 5.58 -14.04 16.71
C ALA A 125 6.86 -13.20 16.75
N ARG A 126 6.91 -12.08 17.48
CA ARG A 126 7.86 -10.98 17.27
C ARG A 126 7.88 -10.57 15.79
N GLY A 127 6.69 -10.47 15.22
CA GLY A 127 6.44 -10.32 13.80
C GLY A 127 6.72 -8.92 13.25
N ARG A 128 6.27 -8.69 12.03
CA ARG A 128 6.48 -7.42 11.33
C ARG A 128 5.18 -6.90 10.74
N VAL A 129 5.01 -5.58 10.79
CA VAL A 129 3.97 -4.85 10.07
C VAL A 129 4.62 -4.11 8.93
N ALA A 130 4.13 -4.29 7.71
CA ALA A 130 4.50 -3.51 6.55
C ALA A 130 3.29 -2.74 6.04
N ASN A 131 3.42 -1.42 5.95
CA ASN A 131 2.39 -0.56 5.40
C ASN A 131 2.79 -0.11 3.99
N ILE A 132 1.99 -0.48 2.98
CA ILE A 132 2.22 -0.04 1.61
C ILE A 132 1.64 1.38 1.45
N GLY A 133 2.55 2.32 1.56
CA GLY A 133 2.30 3.74 1.37
C GLY A 133 2.39 4.16 -0.08
N SER A 134 3.06 5.28 -0.33
CA SER A 134 3.39 5.84 -1.64
C SER A 134 4.46 6.91 -1.47
N VAL A 135 5.18 7.25 -2.52
CA VAL A 135 5.96 8.49 -2.58
C VAL A 135 5.08 9.73 -2.37
N PHE A 136 3.78 9.62 -2.69
CA PHE A 136 2.78 10.66 -2.40
C PHE A 136 2.40 10.77 -0.92
N GLY A 137 2.93 9.91 -0.06
CA GLY A 137 2.91 10.05 1.40
C GLY A 137 4.11 10.85 1.95
N ASP A 138 4.96 11.38 1.07
CA ASP A 138 6.10 12.25 1.39
C ASP A 138 6.10 13.54 0.58
N ILE A 139 5.60 13.49 -0.66
CA ILE A 139 5.45 14.64 -1.56
C ILE A 139 4.02 14.63 -2.07
N ALA A 140 3.20 15.56 -1.59
CA ALA A 140 1.82 15.67 -2.06
C ALA A 140 1.81 16.18 -3.51
N TYR A 141 0.95 15.56 -4.33
CA TYR A 141 0.82 15.93 -5.74
C TYR A 141 -0.56 16.52 -6.01
N PRO A 142 -0.67 17.54 -6.89
CA PRO A 142 -1.94 18.06 -7.36
C PRO A 142 -2.76 16.94 -8.02
N PHE A 143 -4.06 17.03 -7.93
CA PHE A 143 -5.04 16.04 -8.39
C PHE A 143 -5.04 14.71 -7.63
N PHE A 144 -4.13 14.54 -6.67
CA PHE A 144 -4.04 13.41 -5.74
C PHE A 144 -4.20 13.86 -4.28
N ALA A 145 -4.85 14.98 -4.01
CA ALA A 145 -4.89 15.60 -2.68
C ALA A 145 -5.40 14.65 -1.60
N ALA A 146 -6.59 14.06 -1.79
CA ALA A 146 -7.17 13.13 -0.83
C ALA A 146 -6.35 11.84 -0.69
N TYR A 147 -5.84 11.29 -1.80
CA TYR A 147 -4.95 10.14 -1.78
C TYR A 147 -3.66 10.45 -1.00
N SER A 148 -3.01 11.58 -1.30
CA SER A 148 -1.81 12.01 -0.58
C SER A 148 -2.08 12.14 0.91
N ALA A 149 -3.18 12.77 1.31
CA ALA A 149 -3.56 12.89 2.72
C ALA A 149 -3.63 11.53 3.43
N THR A 150 -4.25 10.51 2.80
CA THR A 150 -4.30 9.15 3.36
C THR A 150 -2.92 8.52 3.49
N LYS A 151 -2.03 8.72 2.52
CA LYS A 151 -0.69 8.12 2.52
C LYS A 151 0.28 8.85 3.47
N PHE A 152 0.13 10.17 3.67
CA PHE A 152 0.81 10.90 4.75
C PHE A 152 0.33 10.42 6.12
N GLY A 153 -0.99 10.24 6.31
CA GLY A 153 -1.56 9.69 7.53
C GLY A 153 -1.00 8.29 7.84
N LEU A 154 -0.95 7.40 6.84
CA LEU A 154 -0.38 6.06 6.99
C LEU A 154 1.12 6.08 7.33
N ARG A 155 1.86 7.06 6.81
CA ARG A 155 3.25 7.28 7.19
C ARG A 155 3.37 7.69 8.66
N GLY A 156 2.58 8.68 9.09
CA GLY A 156 2.53 9.12 10.49
C GLY A 156 2.17 7.97 11.44
N PHE A 157 1.16 7.18 11.08
CA PHE A 157 0.78 5.97 11.81
C PHE A 157 1.95 4.97 11.91
N SER A 158 2.66 4.71 10.82
CA SER A 158 3.80 3.79 10.81
C SER A 158 4.92 4.24 11.73
N ASP A 159 5.20 5.54 11.77
CA ASP A 159 6.22 6.11 12.64
C ASP A 159 5.83 6.08 14.12
N ALA A 160 4.57 6.39 14.44
CA ALA A 160 4.04 6.33 15.80
C ALA A 160 4.01 4.89 16.32
N LEU A 161 3.43 3.98 15.54
CA LEU A 161 3.36 2.57 15.91
C LEU A 161 4.73 1.95 16.15
N ARG A 162 5.72 2.26 15.33
CA ARG A 162 7.10 1.75 15.50
C ARG A 162 7.68 2.14 16.86
N ARG A 163 7.41 3.36 17.32
CA ARG A 163 7.86 3.83 18.64
C ARG A 163 7.10 3.15 19.76
N GLU A 164 5.78 2.99 19.60
CA GLU A 164 4.90 2.35 20.58
C GLU A 164 5.25 0.88 20.80
N VAL A 165 5.55 0.12 19.73
CA VAL A 165 5.85 -1.31 19.82
C VAL A 165 7.33 -1.63 20.02
N SER A 166 8.21 -0.65 20.19
CA SER A 166 9.67 -0.81 20.21
C SER A 166 10.17 -1.83 21.23
N GLY A 167 9.49 -1.98 22.37
CA GLY A 167 9.84 -2.97 23.42
C GLY A 167 9.23 -4.36 23.20
N SER A 168 8.34 -4.55 22.23
CA SER A 168 7.57 -5.79 22.05
C SER A 168 8.21 -6.80 21.09
N GLY A 169 9.28 -6.43 20.41
CA GLY A 169 9.90 -7.22 19.34
C GLY A 169 9.19 -7.13 17.99
N VAL A 170 8.05 -6.42 17.91
CA VAL A 170 7.36 -6.18 16.63
C VAL A 170 8.08 -5.10 15.83
N GLY A 171 8.40 -5.38 14.56
CA GLY A 171 8.97 -4.40 13.64
C GLY A 171 7.90 -3.71 12.78
N VAL A 172 8.14 -2.44 12.39
CA VAL A 172 7.24 -1.70 11.49
C VAL A 172 8.03 -1.08 10.35
N THR A 173 7.66 -1.40 9.12
CA THR A 173 8.28 -0.92 7.88
C THR A 173 7.26 -0.14 7.06
N TYR A 174 7.57 1.10 6.68
CA TYR A 174 6.81 1.86 5.70
C TYR A 174 7.42 1.66 4.31
N ILE A 175 6.62 1.21 3.34
CA ILE A 175 7.04 1.02 1.95
C ILE A 175 6.43 2.13 1.11
N ALA A 176 7.23 2.89 0.40
CA ALA A 176 6.78 4.02 -0.42
C ALA A 176 7.01 3.74 -1.92
N PRO A 177 6.19 2.90 -2.59
CA PRO A 177 6.32 2.71 -4.03
C PRO A 177 6.00 4.02 -4.78
N ARG A 178 6.60 4.19 -5.94
CA ARG A 178 6.12 5.15 -6.94
C ARG A 178 5.02 4.52 -7.80
N ALA A 179 4.56 5.23 -8.83
CA ALA A 179 3.59 4.71 -9.76
C ALA A 179 4.00 3.30 -10.25
N THR A 180 3.05 2.38 -10.26
CA THR A 180 3.32 0.96 -10.52
C THR A 180 2.33 0.44 -11.57
N ARG A 181 2.84 -0.32 -12.53
CA ARG A 181 2.02 -0.97 -13.56
C ARG A 181 1.10 -2.00 -12.94
N THR A 182 -0.17 -1.63 -12.78
CA THR A 182 -1.23 -2.45 -12.22
C THR A 182 -2.57 -2.01 -12.82
N ALA A 183 -3.66 -2.73 -12.56
CA ALA A 183 -4.98 -2.29 -13.01
C ALA A 183 -5.36 -0.86 -12.50
N ALA A 184 -4.83 -0.45 -11.34
CA ALA A 184 -5.06 0.89 -10.81
C ALA A 184 -4.37 2.00 -11.65
N GLU A 185 -3.45 1.66 -12.55
CA GLU A 185 -2.83 2.61 -13.48
C GLU A 185 -3.90 3.29 -14.37
N ALA A 186 -4.97 2.59 -14.71
CA ALA A 186 -6.06 3.14 -15.52
C ALA A 186 -6.66 4.43 -14.94
N GLU A 187 -6.67 4.59 -13.61
CA GLU A 187 -7.19 5.76 -12.90
C GLU A 187 -6.33 7.03 -13.14
N PHE A 188 -5.06 6.87 -13.50
CA PHE A 188 -4.13 8.00 -13.66
C PHE A 188 -3.29 7.92 -14.94
N ALA A 189 -3.61 6.99 -15.84
CA ALA A 189 -2.80 6.75 -17.06
C ALA A 189 -2.57 8.03 -17.88
N ALA A 190 -3.58 8.87 -18.02
CA ALA A 190 -3.49 10.13 -18.74
C ALA A 190 -2.53 11.16 -18.09
N LEU A 191 -2.23 11.02 -16.80
CA LEU A 191 -1.33 11.91 -16.06
C LEU A 191 0.13 11.42 -16.04
N VAL A 192 0.40 10.20 -16.50
CA VAL A 192 1.75 9.60 -16.44
C VAL A 192 2.76 10.43 -17.21
N GLU A 193 2.46 10.77 -18.47
CA GLU A 193 3.35 11.55 -19.32
C GLU A 193 3.42 13.02 -18.89
N PRO A 194 2.29 13.75 -18.69
CA PRO A 194 2.33 15.16 -18.31
C PRO A 194 3.03 15.41 -16.97
N LEU A 195 2.93 14.51 -16.01
CA LEU A 195 3.58 14.63 -14.71
C LEU A 195 4.97 13.97 -14.67
N GLY A 196 5.45 13.41 -15.79
CA GLY A 196 6.77 12.77 -15.90
C GLY A 196 6.93 11.61 -14.92
N MET A 197 5.87 10.83 -14.69
CA MET A 197 5.89 9.70 -13.77
C MET A 197 6.71 8.55 -14.33
N THR A 198 7.50 7.92 -13.46
CA THR A 198 8.17 6.65 -13.76
C THR A 198 7.37 5.51 -13.16
N LEU A 199 7.08 4.48 -13.95
CA LEU A 199 6.35 3.31 -13.49
C LEU A 199 7.31 2.14 -13.21
N ASP A 200 7.16 1.53 -12.03
CA ASP A 200 7.82 0.26 -11.69
C ASP A 200 6.89 -0.93 -12.00
N SER A 201 7.46 -2.14 -12.11
CA SER A 201 6.64 -3.35 -12.13
C SER A 201 6.22 -3.75 -10.71
N ALA A 202 5.10 -4.45 -10.58
CA ALA A 202 4.60 -4.94 -9.31
C ALA A 202 5.59 -5.91 -8.64
N GLU A 203 6.28 -6.74 -9.44
CA GLU A 203 7.28 -7.71 -8.98
C GLU A 203 8.49 -7.01 -8.37
N ARG A 204 8.95 -5.93 -9.00
CA ARG A 204 10.06 -5.13 -8.47
C ARG A 204 9.69 -4.51 -7.12
N VAL A 205 8.51 -3.90 -7.04
CA VAL A 205 8.00 -3.32 -5.79
C VAL A 205 7.90 -4.39 -4.70
N ALA A 206 7.38 -5.58 -5.02
CA ALA A 206 7.26 -6.69 -4.08
C ALA A 206 8.63 -7.17 -3.57
N SER A 207 9.59 -7.38 -4.46
CA SER A 207 10.94 -7.83 -4.09
C SER A 207 11.67 -6.82 -3.19
N GLU A 208 11.60 -5.51 -3.53
CA GLU A 208 12.19 -4.44 -2.72
C GLU A 208 11.49 -4.30 -1.35
N ALA A 209 10.15 -4.45 -1.32
CA ALA A 209 9.35 -4.42 -0.10
C ALA A 209 9.75 -5.56 0.84
N TRP A 210 9.76 -6.79 0.36
CA TRP A 210 10.15 -7.94 1.15
C TRP A 210 11.59 -7.86 1.67
N SER A 211 12.51 -7.40 0.85
CA SER A 211 13.90 -7.18 1.28
C SER A 211 14.01 -6.15 2.41
N ALA A 212 13.14 -5.12 2.41
CA ALA A 212 13.09 -4.14 3.49
C ALA A 212 12.43 -4.71 4.76
N ILE A 213 11.36 -5.50 4.60
CA ILE A 213 10.64 -6.15 5.71
C ILE A 213 11.58 -7.10 6.46
N GLU A 214 12.25 -8.01 5.76
CA GLU A 214 13.16 -8.98 6.37
C GLU A 214 14.37 -8.33 7.02
N ALA A 215 14.93 -7.29 6.39
CA ALA A 215 16.02 -6.50 6.95
C ALA A 215 15.59 -5.60 8.13
N GLY A 216 14.30 -5.55 8.48
CA GLY A 216 13.77 -4.69 9.55
C GLY A 216 13.98 -3.21 9.29
N ARG A 217 14.02 -2.79 8.04
CA ARG A 217 14.21 -1.38 7.69
C ARG A 217 13.02 -0.56 8.15
N ARG A 218 13.29 0.65 8.62
CA ARG A 218 12.27 1.63 8.99
C ARG A 218 11.39 2.01 7.80
N GLU A 219 12.02 2.21 6.64
CA GLU A 219 11.36 2.65 5.42
C GLU A 219 12.06 2.13 4.17
N SER A 220 11.31 2.01 3.07
CA SER A 220 11.85 1.67 1.76
C SER A 220 11.27 2.62 0.71
N PHE A 221 12.15 3.21 -0.08
CA PHE A 221 11.83 4.07 -1.22
C PHE A 221 12.36 3.44 -2.51
N PRO A 222 11.74 3.70 -3.67
CA PRO A 222 12.28 3.28 -4.95
C PRO A 222 13.68 3.85 -5.16
N ARG A 223 14.50 3.13 -5.90
CA ARG A 223 15.80 3.62 -6.32
C ARG A 223 15.61 4.70 -7.37
N GLY A 224 16.17 5.91 -7.14
CA GLY A 224 16.09 7.00 -8.10
C GLY A 224 16.07 8.38 -7.45
N LYS A 225 15.63 9.35 -8.25
CA LYS A 225 15.56 10.78 -7.87
C LYS A 225 14.52 11.05 -6.78
N GLU A 226 13.52 10.21 -6.63
CA GLU A 226 12.43 10.37 -5.67
C GLU A 226 12.94 10.49 -4.23
N ARG A 227 13.96 9.70 -3.88
CA ARG A 227 14.59 9.77 -2.55
C ARG A 227 15.25 11.12 -2.26
N LEU A 228 15.82 11.75 -3.30
CA LEU A 228 16.37 13.10 -3.20
C LEU A 228 15.23 14.12 -3.08
N PHE A 229 14.19 14.00 -3.90
CA PHE A 229 13.03 14.87 -3.85
C PHE A 229 12.34 14.88 -2.49
N VAL A 230 12.19 13.71 -1.85
CA VAL A 230 11.65 13.61 -0.47
C VAL A 230 12.50 14.41 0.52
N LYS A 231 13.83 14.38 0.39
CA LYS A 231 14.72 15.19 1.25
C LYS A 231 14.55 16.68 0.96
N VAL A 232 14.49 17.07 -0.31
CA VAL A 232 14.26 18.46 -0.72
C VAL A 232 12.91 18.96 -0.19
N GLN A 233 11.85 18.17 -0.33
CA GLN A 233 10.52 18.49 0.20
C GLN A 233 10.56 18.78 1.72
N ARG A 234 11.32 17.99 2.47
CA ARG A 234 11.42 18.15 3.93
C ARG A 234 12.21 19.39 4.37
N LEU A 235 13.18 19.81 3.58
CA LEU A 235 14.08 20.93 3.92
C LEU A 235 13.68 22.24 3.23
N PHE A 236 13.16 22.15 2.01
CA PHE A 236 12.88 23.30 1.13
C PHE A 236 11.54 23.12 0.41
N PRO A 237 10.39 23.05 1.12
CA PRO A 237 9.09 22.76 0.52
C PRO A 237 8.70 23.75 -0.58
N SER A 238 9.04 25.04 -0.44
CA SER A 238 8.74 26.07 -1.44
C SER A 238 9.37 25.83 -2.82
N LEU A 239 10.49 25.10 -2.90
CA LEU A 239 11.08 24.72 -4.19
C LEU A 239 10.23 23.65 -4.88
N VAL A 240 9.74 22.70 -4.10
CA VAL A 240 8.85 21.64 -4.60
C VAL A 240 7.51 22.23 -5.02
N ASP A 241 6.94 23.16 -4.22
CA ASP A 241 5.69 23.85 -4.54
C ASP A 241 5.75 24.57 -5.89
N ARG A 242 6.88 25.24 -6.19
CA ARG A 242 7.08 25.90 -7.50
C ARG A 242 7.09 24.89 -8.64
N SER A 243 7.84 23.81 -8.50
CA SER A 243 8.01 22.78 -9.54
C SER A 243 6.70 22.02 -9.79
N VAL A 244 6.09 21.50 -8.73
CA VAL A 244 4.86 20.72 -8.80
C VAL A 244 3.67 21.60 -9.17
N GLY A 245 3.60 22.83 -8.67
CA GLY A 245 2.58 23.80 -9.04
C GLY A 245 2.68 24.26 -10.52
N ALA A 246 3.88 24.29 -11.09
CA ALA A 246 4.04 24.54 -12.54
C ALA A 246 3.47 23.39 -13.37
N GLN A 247 3.72 22.14 -12.98
CA GLN A 247 3.13 20.96 -13.62
C GLN A 247 1.60 20.95 -13.54
N ALA A 248 1.02 21.39 -12.43
CA ALA A 248 -0.43 21.49 -12.28
C ALA A 248 -1.09 22.50 -13.23
N ARG A 249 -0.36 23.52 -13.66
CA ARG A 249 -0.83 24.56 -14.61
C ARG A 249 -0.47 24.26 -16.07
N ASP A 250 0.27 23.19 -16.33
CA ASP A 250 0.62 22.80 -17.70
C ASP A 250 -0.64 22.40 -18.47
N ALA A 251 -0.80 22.92 -19.68
CA ALA A 251 -1.99 22.67 -20.51
C ALA A 251 -2.19 21.18 -20.84
N ARG A 252 -1.11 20.37 -20.88
CA ARG A 252 -1.20 18.93 -21.10
C ARG A 252 -1.80 18.23 -19.89
N THR A 253 -1.39 18.65 -18.68
CA THR A 253 -1.93 18.12 -17.42
C THR A 253 -3.41 18.43 -17.27
N LEU A 254 -3.82 19.66 -17.58
CA LEU A 254 -5.22 20.09 -17.50
C LEU A 254 -6.09 19.34 -18.51
N ARG A 255 -5.64 19.17 -19.76
CA ARG A 255 -6.35 18.37 -20.77
C ARG A 255 -6.48 16.89 -20.37
N ALA A 256 -5.49 16.33 -19.70
CA ALA A 256 -5.53 14.94 -19.23
C ALA A 256 -6.59 14.68 -18.15
N LEU A 257 -7.11 15.75 -17.52
CA LEU A 257 -8.17 15.69 -16.50
C LEU A 257 -9.57 15.98 -17.04
N GLU A 258 -9.66 16.48 -18.28
CA GLU A 258 -10.96 16.69 -18.90
C GLU A 258 -11.67 15.34 -19.08
N PRO A 259 -12.95 15.25 -18.71
CA PRO A 259 -13.69 14.01 -18.94
C PRO A 259 -13.68 13.71 -20.44
N VAL A 260 -13.22 12.51 -20.80
CA VAL A 260 -13.33 12.03 -22.17
C VAL A 260 -14.82 12.07 -22.51
N SER A 261 -15.22 13.06 -23.33
CA SER A 261 -16.60 13.13 -23.85
C SER A 261 -16.87 11.78 -24.53
N LYS A 262 -17.71 10.96 -23.89
CA LYS A 262 -18.18 9.74 -24.55
C LYS A 262 -18.91 10.14 -25.81
N PRO A 263 -18.58 9.50 -26.95
CA PRO A 263 -19.26 9.72 -28.21
C PRO A 263 -20.74 9.34 -28.13
#